data_9da255a1217161718f1289601562f913
#
_entry.id   9da255a1217161718f1289601562f913
#
_cell.length_a   1.000
_cell.length_b   1.000
_cell.length_c   1.000
_cell.angle_alpha   90.00
_cell.angle_beta   90.00
_cell.angle_gamma   90.00
#
_symmetry.space_group_name_H-M   'P 1'
#
loop_
_entity.id
_entity.type
_entity.pdbx_description
1 polymer ?
#
loop_
_entity_poly.entity_id
_entity_poly.type
_entity_poly.pdbx_seq_one_letter_code
_entity_poly.pdbx_strand_id
1 'polypeptide(L)'
;MSVARRYVPIFCSILLLATNSGAQEKKIKRSDLPPAVEKTVALQSKDATIRGFSEETEKGQTYYEAEMLVDNHSKDLLLDKGGAIVEVEEQVAIDSLPPAVREGLQAKAGKGKLVKVESVTKHDQLVAYEAKVMTGAKKSEVQVGPDGKPLDHEE
;
A
#
# COMPACT_ATOMS: atom_id res chain seq x y z
N MET A 1 -30.31 0.93 22.58
CA MET A 1 -28.93 0.40 22.67
C MET A 1 -28.27 0.63 21.33
N SER A 2 -27.42 1.66 21.24
CA SER A 2 -26.74 2.04 20.01
C SER A 2 -25.41 1.26 19.91
N VAL A 3 -25.28 0.39 18.91
CA VAL A 3 -24.03 -0.34 18.64
C VAL A 3 -23.12 0.60 17.87
N ALA A 4 -22.19 1.23 18.57
CA ALA A 4 -21.14 2.00 17.92
C ALA A 4 -20.25 1.07 17.10
N ARG A 5 -20.37 1.14 15.77
CA ARG A 5 -19.44 0.52 14.83
C ARG A 5 -18.07 1.18 15.01
N ARG A 6 -17.17 0.47 15.68
CA ARG A 6 -15.75 0.85 15.72
C ARG A 6 -15.15 0.60 14.34
N TYR A 7 -14.93 1.67 13.60
CA TYR A 7 -14.07 1.65 12.43
C TYR A 7 -12.64 1.39 12.91
N VAL A 8 -12.10 0.23 12.57
CA VAL A 8 -10.67 -0.04 12.71
C VAL A 8 -10.01 0.59 11.48
N PRO A 9 -9.11 1.58 11.63
CA PRO A 9 -8.36 2.09 10.50
C PRO A 9 -7.51 0.94 9.95
N ILE A 10 -7.64 0.68 8.64
CA ILE A 10 -6.75 -0.20 7.92
C ILE A 10 -5.45 0.62 7.79
N PHE A 11 -4.48 0.33 8.63
CA PHE A 11 -3.13 0.84 8.47
C PHE A 11 -2.51 0.11 7.28
N CYS A 12 -2.19 0.84 6.22
CA CYS A 12 -1.13 0.46 5.32
C CYS A 12 0.16 0.58 6.17
N SER A 13 0.55 -0.52 6.79
CA SER A 13 1.79 -0.56 7.56
C SER A 13 2.84 -1.09 6.62
N ILE A 14 3.63 -0.20 6.05
CA ILE A 14 4.95 -0.57 5.56
C ILE A 14 5.70 -1.05 6.79
N LEU A 15 5.70 -2.36 7.03
CA LEU A 15 6.49 -2.98 8.08
C LEU A 15 7.93 -3.11 7.58
N LEU A 16 8.66 -2.01 7.59
CA LEU A 16 10.12 -2.05 7.50
C LEU A 16 10.64 -2.78 8.73
N LEU A 17 11.10 -4.02 8.56
CA LEU A 17 11.95 -4.68 9.54
C LEU A 17 13.30 -3.96 9.59
N ALA A 18 13.44 -3.12 10.60
CA ALA A 18 14.61 -2.76 11.36
C ALA A 18 15.96 -2.64 10.64
N THR A 19 16.22 -1.47 10.10
CA THR A 19 17.42 -0.73 10.50
C THR A 19 16.96 0.65 10.96
N ASN A 20 17.38 1.08 12.12
CA ASN A 20 16.96 2.19 12.95
C ASN A 20 16.93 3.56 12.23
N SER A 21 15.97 3.76 11.35
CA SER A 21 15.56 5.02 10.73
C SER A 21 14.06 4.92 10.53
N GLY A 22 13.30 5.11 11.61
CA GLY A 22 11.86 4.97 11.60
C GLY A 22 11.25 5.90 10.55
N ALA A 23 10.61 5.33 9.53
CA ALA A 23 9.66 6.06 8.72
C ALA A 23 8.59 6.58 9.67
N GLN A 24 8.40 7.90 9.68
CA GLN A 24 7.40 8.54 10.53
C GLN A 24 6.22 8.90 9.64
N GLU A 25 5.17 8.08 9.71
CA GLU A 25 3.89 8.37 9.06
C GLU A 25 3.06 9.31 9.94
N LYS A 26 2.48 10.34 9.32
CA LYS A 26 1.59 11.30 9.95
C LYS A 26 0.36 11.50 9.08
N LYS A 27 -0.82 11.19 9.60
CA LYS A 27 -2.09 11.53 8.94
C LYS A 27 -2.24 13.04 8.81
N ILE A 28 -2.60 13.49 7.60
CA ILE A 28 -2.80 14.90 7.25
C ILE A 28 -4.15 15.12 6.58
N LYS A 29 -4.54 16.39 6.42
CA LYS A 29 -5.73 16.77 5.65
C LYS A 29 -5.35 17.04 4.20
N ARG A 30 -6.31 16.97 3.30
CA ARG A 30 -6.12 17.35 1.90
C ARG A 30 -5.60 18.79 1.75
N SER A 31 -6.02 19.72 2.64
CA SER A 31 -5.55 21.09 2.66
C SER A 31 -4.06 21.27 2.98
N ASP A 32 -3.45 20.23 3.55
CA ASP A 32 -2.06 20.26 3.99
C ASP A 32 -1.11 19.73 2.89
N LEU A 33 -1.68 19.22 1.78
CA LEU A 33 -0.90 18.74 0.63
C LEU A 33 -0.21 19.91 -0.08
N PRO A 34 1.04 19.75 -0.53
CA PRO A 34 1.68 20.69 -1.44
C PRO A 34 0.85 20.88 -2.71
N PRO A 35 0.82 22.09 -3.31
CA PRO A 35 0.01 22.34 -4.50
C PRO A 35 0.27 21.39 -5.68
N ALA A 36 1.52 20.96 -5.86
CA ALA A 36 1.88 20.02 -6.93
C ALA A 36 1.31 18.63 -6.67
N VAL A 37 1.36 18.15 -5.41
CA VAL A 37 0.78 16.88 -4.98
C VAL A 37 -0.74 16.92 -5.13
N GLU A 38 -1.39 17.99 -4.62
CA GLU A 38 -2.84 18.17 -4.75
C GLU A 38 -3.29 18.13 -6.22
N LYS A 39 -2.55 18.78 -7.12
CA LYS A 39 -2.84 18.75 -8.55
C LYS A 39 -2.84 17.32 -9.11
N THR A 40 -1.84 16.51 -8.77
CA THR A 40 -1.76 15.12 -9.21
C THR A 40 -2.88 14.29 -8.60
N VAL A 41 -3.11 14.41 -7.30
CA VAL A 41 -4.21 13.72 -6.61
C VAL A 41 -5.56 14.06 -7.24
N ALA A 42 -5.84 15.34 -7.54
CA ALA A 42 -7.09 15.74 -8.17
C ALA A 42 -7.29 15.12 -9.55
N LEU A 43 -6.21 14.90 -10.32
CA LEU A 43 -6.26 14.23 -11.62
C LEU A 43 -6.51 12.72 -11.46
N GLN A 44 -5.83 12.07 -10.51
CA GLN A 44 -5.87 10.63 -10.30
C GLN A 44 -7.14 10.16 -9.59
N SER A 45 -7.82 11.05 -8.84
CA SER A 45 -8.98 10.71 -8.03
C SER A 45 -10.33 11.04 -8.66
N LYS A 46 -10.41 11.34 -9.98
CA LYS A 46 -11.65 11.76 -10.65
C LYS A 46 -12.79 10.76 -10.50
N ASP A 47 -12.46 9.47 -10.57
CA ASP A 47 -13.42 8.37 -10.46
C ASP A 47 -13.17 7.52 -9.20
N ALA A 48 -12.52 8.12 -8.19
CA ALA A 48 -12.15 7.45 -6.96
C ALA A 48 -12.80 8.09 -5.73
N THR A 49 -12.96 7.30 -4.68
CA THR A 49 -13.33 7.79 -3.35
C THR A 49 -12.07 7.92 -2.51
N ILE A 50 -11.67 9.13 -2.16
CA ILE A 50 -10.54 9.38 -1.25
C ILE A 50 -10.88 8.85 0.15
N ARG A 51 -9.94 8.12 0.75
CA ARG A 51 -10.04 7.54 2.08
C ARG A 51 -9.21 8.30 3.11
N GLY A 52 -8.04 8.79 2.71
CA GLY A 52 -7.14 9.49 3.61
C GLY A 52 -5.92 10.05 2.89
N PHE A 53 -5.14 10.79 3.67
CA PHE A 53 -3.82 11.27 3.28
C PHE A 53 -2.85 11.11 4.42
N SER A 54 -1.60 10.80 4.11
CA SER A 54 -0.49 10.83 5.06
C SER A 54 0.75 11.52 4.48
N GLU A 55 1.58 11.97 5.38
CA GLU A 55 2.93 12.47 5.10
C GLU A 55 3.90 11.46 5.70
N GLU A 56 4.85 11.00 4.92
CA GLU A 56 5.88 10.06 5.34
C GLU A 56 7.26 10.67 5.14
N THR A 57 8.16 10.39 6.07
CA THR A 57 9.57 10.77 5.92
C THR A 57 10.42 9.53 5.90
N GLU A 58 11.05 9.24 4.78
CA GLU A 58 11.97 8.13 4.60
C GLU A 58 13.33 8.64 4.13
N LYS A 59 14.41 8.23 4.81
CA LYS A 59 15.79 8.61 4.47
C LYS A 59 16.01 10.12 4.28
N GLY A 60 15.24 10.94 5.03
CA GLY A 60 15.32 12.40 4.97
C GLY A 60 14.54 13.02 3.79
N GLN A 61 13.80 12.24 3.04
CA GLN A 61 12.87 12.71 2.01
C GLN A 61 11.44 12.61 2.50
N THR A 62 10.61 13.59 2.13
CA THR A 62 9.20 13.61 2.48
C THR A 62 8.38 13.19 1.27
N TYR A 63 7.48 12.26 1.50
CA TYR A 63 6.50 11.76 0.55
C TYR A 63 5.08 12.01 1.06
N TYR A 64 4.12 11.97 0.17
CA TYR A 64 2.70 12.16 0.44
C TYR A 64 1.92 10.98 -0.12
N GLU A 65 1.17 10.32 0.73
CA GLU A 65 0.32 9.22 0.32
C GLU A 65 -1.13 9.69 0.15
N ALA A 66 -1.80 9.18 -0.87
CA ALA A 66 -3.23 9.34 -1.09
C ALA A 66 -3.88 7.95 -1.16
N GLU A 67 -4.62 7.60 -0.10
CA GLU A 67 -5.39 6.36 -0.03
C GLU A 67 -6.75 6.56 -0.73
N MET A 68 -7.12 5.69 -1.66
CA MET A 68 -8.38 5.79 -2.38
C MET A 68 -9.02 4.44 -2.71
N LEU A 69 -10.28 4.49 -3.09
CA LEU A 69 -11.01 3.35 -3.67
C LEU A 69 -11.40 3.68 -5.09
N VAL A 70 -11.06 2.79 -6.01
CA VAL A 70 -11.51 2.79 -7.40
C VAL A 70 -12.33 1.50 -7.58
N ASP A 71 -13.61 1.61 -7.93
CA ASP A 71 -14.52 0.46 -8.07
C ASP A 71 -14.52 -0.49 -6.86
N ASN A 72 -14.44 0.08 -5.64
CA ASN A 72 -14.32 -0.64 -4.36
C ASN A 72 -12.99 -1.41 -4.14
N HIS A 73 -12.01 -1.26 -5.02
CA HIS A 73 -10.65 -1.78 -4.82
C HIS A 73 -9.75 -0.67 -4.28
N SER A 74 -8.85 -1.01 -3.37
CA SER A 74 -7.87 -0.02 -2.88
C SER A 74 -6.87 0.33 -3.96
N LYS A 75 -6.54 1.60 -4.01
CA LYS A 75 -5.44 2.16 -4.78
C LYS A 75 -4.80 3.24 -3.95
N ASP A 76 -3.52 3.07 -3.66
CA ASP A 76 -2.75 4.00 -2.87
C ASP A 76 -1.64 4.58 -3.76
N LEU A 77 -1.44 5.89 -3.68
CA LEU A 77 -0.43 6.62 -4.45
C LEU A 77 0.55 7.26 -3.49
N LEU A 78 1.83 6.96 -3.66
CA LEU A 78 2.91 7.67 -3.00
C LEU A 78 3.51 8.69 -3.97
N LEU A 79 3.58 9.95 -3.54
CA LEU A 79 4.04 11.05 -4.37
C LEU A 79 5.20 11.77 -3.69
N ASP A 80 6.15 12.22 -4.49
CA ASP A 80 7.15 13.16 -4.01
C ASP A 80 6.55 14.56 -3.82
N LYS A 81 7.29 15.47 -3.20
CA LYS A 81 6.87 16.85 -2.97
C LYS A 81 6.61 17.64 -4.28
N GLY A 82 7.20 17.21 -5.38
CA GLY A 82 6.98 17.78 -6.71
C GLY A 82 5.70 17.28 -7.38
N GLY A 83 4.99 16.33 -6.76
CA GLY A 83 3.77 15.73 -7.28
C GLY A 83 4.01 14.61 -8.29
N ALA A 84 5.25 14.12 -8.43
CA ALA A 84 5.51 12.93 -9.22
C ALA A 84 5.08 11.69 -8.42
N ILE A 85 4.38 10.76 -9.07
CA ILE A 85 4.03 9.47 -8.48
C ILE A 85 5.29 8.61 -8.47
N VAL A 86 5.72 8.20 -7.28
CA VAL A 86 6.90 7.35 -7.10
C VAL A 86 6.52 5.89 -6.90
N GLU A 87 5.32 5.65 -6.35
CA GLU A 87 4.80 4.32 -6.11
C GLU A 87 3.28 4.29 -6.25
N VAL A 88 2.77 3.17 -6.75
CA VAL A 88 1.34 2.85 -6.84
C VAL A 88 1.14 1.46 -6.28
N GLU A 89 0.27 1.34 -5.27
CA GLU A 89 -0.27 0.06 -4.82
C GLU A 89 -1.69 -0.09 -5.31
N GLU A 90 -1.99 -1.17 -5.99
CA GLU A 90 -3.34 -1.46 -6.49
C GLU A 90 -3.80 -2.84 -6.07
N GLN A 91 -4.98 -2.91 -5.46
CA GLN A 91 -5.58 -4.19 -5.10
C GLN A 91 -5.86 -5.02 -6.36
N VAL A 92 -5.42 -6.27 -6.32
CA VAL A 92 -5.65 -7.25 -7.38
C VAL A 92 -6.44 -8.45 -6.84
N ALA A 93 -7.29 -9.03 -7.68
CA ALA A 93 -8.02 -10.23 -7.29
C ALA A 93 -7.05 -11.41 -7.15
N ILE A 94 -7.12 -12.14 -6.02
CA ILE A 94 -6.22 -13.28 -5.75
C ILE A 94 -6.30 -14.33 -6.86
N ASP A 95 -7.48 -14.54 -7.42
CA ASP A 95 -7.70 -15.53 -8.48
C ASP A 95 -7.14 -15.09 -9.85
N SER A 96 -6.87 -13.80 -10.03
CA SER A 96 -6.27 -13.25 -11.25
C SER A 96 -4.74 -13.23 -11.22
N LEU A 97 -4.13 -13.55 -10.09
CA LEU A 97 -2.66 -13.56 -9.96
C LEU A 97 -2.02 -14.61 -10.86
N PRO A 98 -0.84 -14.33 -11.44
CA PRO A 98 -0.02 -15.36 -12.06
C PRO A 98 0.19 -16.53 -11.09
N PRO A 99 0.14 -17.79 -11.56
CA PRO A 99 0.29 -18.96 -10.68
C PRO A 99 1.54 -18.91 -9.80
N ALA A 100 2.70 -18.53 -10.38
CA ALA A 100 3.95 -18.44 -9.64
C ALA A 100 3.90 -17.38 -8.51
N VAL A 101 3.24 -16.24 -8.73
CA VAL A 101 3.05 -15.20 -7.71
C VAL A 101 2.19 -15.72 -6.56
N ARG A 102 1.06 -16.35 -6.88
CA ARG A 102 0.16 -16.91 -5.87
C ARG A 102 0.86 -17.99 -5.04
N GLU A 103 1.60 -18.87 -5.68
CA GLU A 103 2.39 -19.90 -5.03
C GLU A 103 3.48 -19.30 -4.13
N GLY A 104 4.20 -18.30 -4.60
CA GLY A 104 5.23 -17.61 -3.84
C GLY A 104 4.68 -16.89 -2.60
N LEU A 105 3.58 -16.14 -2.76
CA LEU A 105 2.89 -15.49 -1.64
C LEU A 105 2.39 -16.52 -0.62
N GLN A 106 1.78 -17.62 -1.07
CA GLN A 106 1.30 -18.65 -0.17
C GLN A 106 2.44 -19.38 0.54
N ALA A 107 3.57 -19.59 -0.13
CA ALA A 107 4.77 -20.18 0.49
C ALA A 107 5.32 -19.28 1.61
N LYS A 108 5.39 -17.96 1.38
CA LYS A 108 5.81 -16.99 2.42
C LYS A 108 4.78 -16.86 3.54
N ALA A 109 3.48 -16.91 3.22
CA ALA A 109 2.41 -16.87 4.21
C ALA A 109 2.36 -18.14 5.10
N GLY A 110 2.90 -19.25 4.64
CA GLY A 110 2.91 -20.52 5.36
C GLY A 110 1.49 -21.02 5.67
N LYS A 111 1.12 -21.05 6.96
CA LYS A 111 -0.23 -21.42 7.42
C LYS A 111 -1.24 -20.27 7.39
N GLY A 112 -0.79 -19.07 7.06
CA GLY A 112 -1.62 -17.89 6.99
C GLY A 112 -2.52 -17.90 5.75
N LYS A 113 -3.63 -17.18 5.85
CA LYS A 113 -4.57 -16.97 4.74
C LYS A 113 -4.26 -15.61 4.09
N LEU A 114 -4.11 -15.59 2.78
CA LEU A 114 -4.06 -14.34 2.01
C LEU A 114 -5.45 -13.70 2.07
N VAL A 115 -5.55 -12.46 2.54
CA VAL A 115 -6.83 -11.75 2.69
C VAL A 115 -6.97 -10.57 1.73
N LYS A 116 -5.87 -10.02 1.27
CA LYS A 116 -5.78 -8.96 0.26
C LYS A 116 -4.45 -9.13 -0.46
N VAL A 117 -4.41 -8.84 -1.73
CA VAL A 117 -3.15 -8.75 -2.50
C VAL A 117 -3.15 -7.44 -3.26
N GLU A 118 -1.99 -6.80 -3.32
CA GLU A 118 -1.74 -5.57 -4.06
C GLU A 118 -0.55 -5.78 -4.99
N SER A 119 -0.61 -5.17 -6.16
CA SER A 119 0.56 -4.98 -7.00
C SER A 119 1.28 -3.72 -6.57
N VAL A 120 2.60 -3.77 -6.47
CA VAL A 120 3.46 -2.61 -6.14
C VAL A 120 4.21 -2.20 -7.39
N THR A 121 3.97 -0.97 -7.83
CA THR A 121 4.57 -0.40 -9.04
C THR A 121 5.36 0.84 -8.65
N LYS A 122 6.66 0.86 -8.93
CA LYS A 122 7.55 2.01 -8.71
C LYS A 122 8.05 2.54 -10.04
N HIS A 123 7.90 3.85 -10.26
CA HIS A 123 8.32 4.51 -11.50
C HIS A 123 7.81 3.77 -12.76
N ASP A 124 6.53 3.43 -12.77
CA ASP A 124 5.83 2.71 -13.85
C ASP A 124 6.33 1.26 -14.08
N GLN A 125 7.10 0.69 -13.17
CA GLN A 125 7.55 -0.70 -13.24
C GLN A 125 6.96 -1.52 -12.10
N LEU A 126 6.30 -2.63 -12.43
CA LEU A 126 5.84 -3.60 -11.44
C LEU A 126 7.07 -4.22 -10.77
N VAL A 127 7.21 -4.00 -9.45
CA VAL A 127 8.39 -4.46 -8.68
C VAL A 127 8.05 -5.59 -7.73
N ALA A 128 6.81 -5.63 -7.22
CA ALA A 128 6.38 -6.66 -6.27
C ALA A 128 4.88 -6.94 -6.32
N TYR A 129 4.49 -8.02 -5.68
CA TYR A 129 3.15 -8.25 -5.16
C TYR A 129 3.24 -8.39 -3.65
N GLU A 130 2.41 -7.62 -2.94
CA GLU A 130 2.27 -7.69 -1.50
C GLU A 130 0.96 -8.38 -1.12
N ALA A 131 1.01 -9.22 -0.09
CA ALA A 131 -0.19 -9.85 0.45
C ALA A 131 -0.33 -9.58 1.94
N LYS A 132 -1.52 -9.12 2.34
CA LYS A 132 -1.94 -9.11 3.74
C LYS A 132 -2.36 -10.51 4.15
N VAL A 133 -1.78 -11.00 5.24
CA VAL A 133 -1.91 -12.39 5.70
C VAL A 133 -2.53 -12.41 7.09
N MET A 134 -3.48 -13.33 7.30
CA MET A 134 -4.07 -13.62 8.60
C MET A 134 -3.66 -15.01 9.07
N THR A 135 -3.02 -15.08 10.23
CA THR A 135 -2.69 -16.35 10.92
C THR A 135 -3.37 -16.34 12.29
N GLY A 136 -4.54 -16.94 12.37
CA GLY A 136 -5.43 -16.75 13.53
C GLY A 136 -5.85 -15.28 13.66
N ALA A 137 -5.53 -14.65 14.79
CA ALA A 137 -5.79 -13.22 15.03
C ALA A 137 -4.61 -12.31 14.63
N LYS A 138 -3.48 -12.88 14.23
CA LYS A 138 -2.29 -12.10 13.87
C LYS A 138 -2.35 -11.69 12.39
N LYS A 139 -2.12 -10.40 12.13
CA LYS A 139 -1.93 -9.84 10.80
C LYS A 139 -0.42 -9.76 10.51
N SER A 140 -0.04 -10.01 9.29
CA SER A 140 1.31 -9.80 8.76
C SER A 140 1.22 -9.51 7.27
N GLU A 141 2.32 -9.07 6.69
CA GLU A 141 2.46 -8.83 5.26
C GLU A 141 3.60 -9.67 4.71
N VAL A 142 3.51 -10.04 3.44
CA VAL A 142 4.55 -10.78 2.72
C VAL A 142 4.62 -10.27 1.29
N GLN A 143 5.82 -10.15 0.74
CA GLN A 143 6.04 -9.70 -0.62
C GLN A 143 6.79 -10.76 -1.44
N VAL A 144 6.51 -10.78 -2.75
CA VAL A 144 7.28 -11.54 -3.75
C VAL A 144 7.47 -10.68 -4.99
N GLY A 145 8.49 -11.00 -5.78
CA GLY A 145 8.71 -10.36 -7.06
C GLY A 145 7.62 -10.70 -8.10
N PRO A 146 7.62 -10.01 -9.26
CA PRO A 146 6.68 -10.27 -10.34
C PRO A 146 6.72 -11.70 -10.90
N ASP A 147 7.82 -12.42 -10.69
CA ASP A 147 8.00 -13.82 -11.05
C ASP A 147 7.63 -14.80 -9.92
N GLY A 148 7.12 -14.30 -8.78
CA GLY A 148 6.73 -15.08 -7.61
C GLY A 148 7.90 -15.49 -6.70
N LYS A 149 9.12 -15.05 -6.99
CA LYS A 149 10.29 -15.39 -6.14
C LYS A 149 10.41 -14.42 -4.97
N PRO A 150 11.07 -14.86 -3.88
CA PRO A 150 11.44 -13.95 -2.80
C PRO A 150 12.26 -12.77 -3.32
N LEU A 151 12.00 -11.58 -2.78
CA LEU A 151 12.81 -10.40 -3.00
C LEU A 151 14.03 -10.42 -2.08
N ASP A 152 15.13 -9.82 -2.52
CA ASP A 152 16.34 -9.65 -1.71
C ASP A 152 16.10 -8.63 -0.58
N HIS A 153 15.19 -7.68 -0.81
CA HIS A 153 14.67 -6.70 0.16
C HIS A 153 13.20 -6.43 -0.15
N GLU A 154 12.45 -5.99 0.83
CA GLU A 154 11.06 -5.54 0.62
C GLU A 154 11.05 -4.20 -0.11
N GLU A 155 10.09 -4.04 -1.02
CA GLU A 155 9.91 -2.82 -1.83
C GLU A 155 9.09 -1.77 -1.09
#